data_bf0994a9153fd08d874b6b012deecac2
#
_entry.id   bf0994a9153fd08d874b6b012deecac2
#
_cell.length_a   1.000
_cell.length_b   1.000
_cell.length_c   1.000
_cell.angle_alpha   90.00
_cell.angle_beta   90.00
_cell.angle_gamma   90.00
#
_symmetry.space_group_name_H-M   'P 1'
#
loop_
_entity.id
_entity.type
_entity.pdbx_description
1 polymer ?
#
loop_
_entity_poly.entity_id
_entity_poly.type
_entity_poly.pdbx_seq_one_letter_code
_entity_poly.pdbx_strand_id
1 'polypeptide(L)'
;MSKPVVAVVGRPNVGKSTLFNALAGSRISIVEDTPGVTRDRIYAEVSWLDYQFTLIDTGGIEPESDDIIISRMREQAETAIMTADVILFLVDVRQGLVDADFKVADMLRRSHRPVLLVVNKVDNFEKYMPDVYEFYNLGLGDPIPVSAQGKLGIGDMLDHVIEQFETPAREEEEEEEDERPKIAVIGKPNAGKSSIINKLLGEERVIVSPVAGTTRDAIDTTVKRNGQEYIFIDTAGLRRKSKIKEELERYSIIRTVTAVERCDVAVLIIDATEGITEQDAKIAGIAHERGKGMIIAVNKWDLVEKDNTTMKKFTEKIREKLSYMPYSELIFLSAKTGQRLPKLFDMIDAVIENCALRVQTGVLNEILTEAMAMKQPPSDKGKRLRIYYITQVSVKPPTFVMFINEKKLTHFSYTRYIENQIRTTFGFRGTPIHFIYRERKEK
;
A
#
# COMPACT_ATOMS: atom_id res chain seq x y z
N MET A 1 -9.18 4.44 9.15
CA MET A 1 -9.80 3.64 8.06
C MET A 1 -8.78 3.42 6.95
N SER A 2 -8.62 2.20 6.44
CA SER A 2 -7.81 1.93 5.27
C SER A 2 -8.49 2.52 4.03
N LYS A 3 -7.70 3.07 3.08
CA LYS A 3 -8.28 3.58 1.83
C LYS A 3 -8.88 2.41 1.05
N PRO A 4 -10.09 2.58 0.46
CA PRO A 4 -10.67 1.55 -0.43
C PRO A 4 -9.73 1.25 -1.60
N VAL A 5 -9.77 0.02 -2.08
CA VAL A 5 -8.97 -0.47 -3.20
C VAL A 5 -9.88 -0.74 -4.40
N VAL A 6 -9.58 -0.12 -5.54
CA VAL A 6 -10.32 -0.29 -6.80
C VAL A 6 -9.41 -0.97 -7.83
N ALA A 7 -9.80 -2.13 -8.35
CA ALA A 7 -9.03 -2.85 -9.35
C ALA A 7 -9.64 -2.75 -10.75
N VAL A 8 -8.81 -2.54 -11.77
CA VAL A 8 -9.23 -2.53 -13.18
C VAL A 8 -8.94 -3.89 -13.81
N VAL A 9 -9.97 -4.56 -14.32
CA VAL A 9 -9.92 -5.86 -14.99
C VAL A 9 -10.46 -5.73 -16.41
N GLY A 10 -9.93 -6.50 -17.34
CA GLY A 10 -10.43 -6.52 -18.72
C GLY A 10 -9.40 -7.07 -19.68
N ARG A 11 -9.83 -7.34 -20.92
CA ARG A 11 -8.97 -7.84 -21.99
C ARG A 11 -7.78 -6.93 -22.30
N PRO A 12 -6.74 -7.43 -22.96
CA PRO A 12 -5.75 -6.57 -23.61
C PRO A 12 -6.42 -5.57 -24.55
N ASN A 13 -5.84 -4.39 -24.70
CA ASN A 13 -6.26 -3.34 -25.64
C ASN A 13 -7.66 -2.74 -25.43
N VAL A 14 -8.42 -3.08 -24.37
CA VAL A 14 -9.69 -2.40 -24.04
C VAL A 14 -9.47 -0.99 -23.47
N GLY A 15 -8.22 -0.60 -23.16
CA GLY A 15 -7.86 0.73 -22.67
C GLY A 15 -7.67 0.83 -21.16
N LYS A 16 -7.33 -0.27 -20.46
CA LYS A 16 -7.06 -0.26 -19.01
C LYS A 16 -6.02 0.77 -18.61
N SER A 17 -4.84 0.72 -19.23
CA SER A 17 -3.75 1.65 -18.93
C SER A 17 -4.08 3.11 -19.33
N THR A 18 -4.92 3.30 -20.36
CA THR A 18 -5.42 4.62 -20.74
C THR A 18 -6.37 5.17 -19.68
N LEU A 19 -7.29 4.35 -19.18
CA LEU A 19 -8.19 4.71 -18.09
C LEU A 19 -7.40 4.97 -16.81
N PHE A 20 -6.47 4.08 -16.47
CA PHE A 20 -5.59 4.25 -15.32
C PHE A 20 -4.84 5.58 -15.36
N ASN A 21 -4.23 5.92 -16.49
CA ASN A 21 -3.51 7.19 -16.66
C ASN A 21 -4.45 8.41 -16.64
N ALA A 22 -5.68 8.28 -17.18
CA ALA A 22 -6.67 9.35 -17.13
C ALA A 22 -7.11 9.64 -15.68
N LEU A 23 -7.30 8.60 -14.86
CA LEU A 23 -7.65 8.70 -13.46
C LEU A 23 -6.47 9.19 -12.61
N ALA A 24 -5.28 8.66 -12.83
CA ALA A 24 -4.05 9.09 -12.17
C ALA A 24 -3.66 10.54 -12.51
N GLY A 25 -4.10 11.08 -13.66
CA GLY A 25 -3.83 12.46 -14.10
C GLY A 25 -4.78 13.53 -13.56
N SER A 26 -5.92 13.15 -12.97
CA SER A 26 -6.95 14.08 -12.51
C SER A 26 -6.79 14.55 -11.06
N ARG A 27 -5.68 15.18 -10.69
CA ARG A 27 -5.19 15.62 -9.36
C ARG A 27 -4.44 14.55 -8.58
N ILE A 28 -3.22 14.31 -9.02
CA ILE A 28 -2.19 13.68 -8.19
C ILE A 28 -1.80 14.71 -7.12
N SER A 29 -1.97 14.40 -5.83
CA SER A 29 -1.05 14.94 -4.84
C SER A 29 0.34 14.56 -5.33
N ILE A 30 1.19 15.56 -5.51
CA ILE A 30 2.57 15.40 -5.95
C ILE A 30 3.21 14.37 -5.01
N VAL A 31 3.38 13.14 -5.50
CA VAL A 31 4.34 12.22 -4.91
C VAL A 31 5.69 12.84 -5.22
N GLU A 32 6.34 13.40 -4.20
CA GLU A 32 7.72 13.84 -4.31
C GLU A 32 8.52 12.70 -4.90
N ASP A 33 9.39 13.00 -5.88
CA ASP A 33 10.32 12.05 -6.50
C ASP A 33 11.20 11.41 -5.41
N THR A 34 10.70 10.35 -4.80
CA THR A 34 11.45 9.58 -3.81
C THR A 34 12.44 8.71 -4.57
N PRO A 35 13.76 8.87 -4.36
CA PRO A 35 14.76 8.07 -5.06
C PRO A 35 14.56 6.59 -4.74
N GLY A 36 14.35 5.75 -5.77
CA GLY A 36 14.15 4.30 -5.64
C GLY A 36 12.76 3.81 -6.02
N VAL A 37 11.77 4.68 -6.21
CA VAL A 37 10.46 4.32 -6.73
C VAL A 37 10.46 4.53 -8.26
N THR A 38 10.44 3.44 -9.01
CA THR A 38 10.42 3.51 -10.48
C THR A 38 9.00 3.75 -11.00
N ARG A 39 8.90 4.41 -12.17
CA ARG A 39 7.69 4.80 -12.89
C ARG A 39 6.80 3.65 -13.42
N ASP A 40 6.99 2.42 -13.00
CA ASP A 40 6.09 1.31 -13.36
C ASP A 40 4.80 1.43 -12.52
N ARG A 41 3.84 2.17 -13.06
CA ARG A 41 2.56 2.51 -12.41
C ARG A 41 1.63 1.30 -12.39
N ILE A 42 1.77 0.45 -11.39
CA ILE A 42 0.83 -0.65 -11.11
C ILE A 42 -0.32 -0.17 -10.22
N TYR A 43 -0.11 0.91 -9.46
CA TYR A 43 -1.11 1.53 -8.60
C TYR A 43 -1.03 3.05 -8.67
N ALA A 44 -2.14 3.71 -8.36
CA ALA A 44 -2.21 5.17 -8.24
C ALA A 44 -3.20 5.55 -7.12
N GLU A 45 -2.94 6.66 -6.45
CA GLU A 45 -3.94 7.29 -5.60
C GLU A 45 -4.86 8.16 -6.43
N VAL A 46 -6.15 7.95 -6.27
CA VAL A 46 -7.20 8.74 -6.91
C VAL A 46 -7.99 9.47 -5.84
N SER A 47 -8.21 10.77 -6.05
CA SER A 47 -9.10 11.59 -5.22
C SER A 47 -10.27 12.05 -6.07
N TRP A 48 -11.49 11.77 -5.60
CA TRP A 48 -12.72 12.22 -6.24
C TRP A 48 -13.68 12.76 -5.18
N LEU A 49 -14.11 14.00 -5.34
CA LEU A 49 -14.83 14.73 -4.29
C LEU A 49 -14.06 14.68 -2.96
N ASP A 50 -14.67 14.20 -1.88
CA ASP A 50 -14.06 14.06 -0.56
C ASP A 50 -13.49 12.66 -0.30
N TYR A 51 -13.55 11.76 -1.30
CA TYR A 51 -13.09 10.37 -1.21
C TYR A 51 -11.67 10.20 -1.77
N GLN A 52 -10.91 9.30 -1.12
CA GLN A 52 -9.61 8.86 -1.60
C GLN A 52 -9.57 7.35 -1.65
N PHE A 53 -9.06 6.79 -2.74
CA PHE A 53 -8.93 5.35 -2.91
C PHE A 53 -7.66 5.01 -3.71
N THR A 54 -7.22 3.75 -3.59
CA THR A 54 -6.09 3.21 -4.34
C THR A 54 -6.58 2.49 -5.57
N LEU A 55 -6.20 2.97 -6.76
CA LEU A 55 -6.47 2.31 -8.03
C LEU A 55 -5.33 1.34 -8.38
N ILE A 56 -5.68 0.11 -8.79
CA ILE A 56 -4.71 -0.92 -9.19
C ILE A 56 -4.98 -1.33 -10.64
N ASP A 57 -3.94 -1.26 -11.50
CA ASP A 57 -3.97 -1.86 -12.84
C ASP A 57 -3.51 -3.32 -12.77
N THR A 58 -4.45 -4.24 -12.98
CA THR A 58 -4.14 -5.68 -13.00
C THR A 58 -3.56 -6.17 -14.32
N GLY A 59 -3.49 -5.32 -15.37
CA GLY A 59 -3.27 -5.73 -16.75
C GLY A 59 -2.07 -5.13 -17.48
N GLY A 60 -0.87 -5.28 -17.01
CA GLY A 60 0.29 -4.59 -17.58
C GLY A 60 1.17 -5.32 -18.62
N ILE A 61 0.78 -6.46 -19.24
CA ILE A 61 1.54 -7.12 -20.35
C ILE A 61 0.58 -7.62 -21.42
N GLU A 62 0.90 -7.35 -22.69
CA GLU A 62 0.16 -7.86 -23.84
C GLU A 62 0.66 -9.29 -24.19
N PRO A 63 -0.25 -10.28 -24.34
CA PRO A 63 0.10 -11.64 -24.75
C PRO A 63 0.14 -11.79 -26.28
N GLU A 64 0.95 -12.71 -26.77
CA GLU A 64 1.11 -13.02 -28.19
C GLU A 64 0.14 -14.10 -28.71
N SER A 65 -0.66 -14.77 -27.87
CA SER A 65 -1.61 -15.83 -28.28
C SER A 65 -2.92 -15.82 -27.50
N ASP A 66 -4.03 -16.27 -28.15
CA ASP A 66 -5.39 -16.24 -27.62
C ASP A 66 -5.61 -17.13 -26.40
N ASP A 67 -4.98 -18.28 -26.29
CA ASP A 67 -5.08 -19.17 -25.12
C ASP A 67 -4.43 -18.56 -23.87
N ILE A 68 -3.39 -17.77 -24.07
CA ILE A 68 -2.74 -17.02 -23.00
C ILE A 68 -3.60 -15.86 -22.53
N ILE A 69 -4.39 -15.23 -23.41
CA ILE A 69 -5.28 -14.11 -23.07
C ILE A 69 -6.33 -14.53 -22.02
N ILE A 70 -7.00 -15.65 -22.22
CA ILE A 70 -8.05 -16.14 -21.32
C ILE A 70 -7.48 -16.49 -19.93
N SER A 71 -6.32 -17.17 -19.92
CA SER A 71 -5.63 -17.52 -18.67
C SER A 71 -5.28 -16.26 -17.86
N ARG A 72 -4.72 -15.25 -18.50
CA ARG A 72 -4.34 -13.98 -17.84
C ARG A 72 -5.53 -13.15 -17.37
N MET A 73 -6.59 -13.07 -18.15
CA MET A 73 -7.81 -12.40 -17.73
C MET A 73 -8.41 -13.06 -16.49
N ARG A 74 -8.38 -14.39 -16.45
CA ARG A 74 -8.82 -15.16 -15.29
C ARG A 74 -7.98 -14.84 -14.06
N GLU A 75 -6.67 -14.80 -14.20
CA GLU A 75 -5.75 -14.46 -13.10
C GLU A 75 -5.94 -13.01 -12.62
N GLN A 76 -6.14 -12.06 -13.55
CA GLN A 76 -6.48 -10.67 -13.21
C GLN A 76 -7.78 -10.60 -12.41
N ALA A 77 -8.82 -11.32 -12.84
CA ALA A 77 -10.10 -11.37 -12.14
C ALA A 77 -9.95 -12.00 -10.75
N GLU A 78 -9.23 -13.12 -10.63
CA GLU A 78 -8.94 -13.77 -9.35
C GLU A 78 -8.19 -12.83 -8.39
N THR A 79 -7.22 -12.08 -8.89
CA THR A 79 -6.48 -11.08 -8.10
C THR A 79 -7.40 -9.95 -7.65
N ALA A 80 -8.17 -9.37 -8.56
CA ALA A 80 -9.10 -8.30 -8.24
C ALA A 80 -10.15 -8.75 -7.20
N ILE A 81 -10.71 -9.95 -7.35
CA ILE A 81 -11.66 -10.53 -6.39
C ILE A 81 -11.05 -10.65 -4.99
N MET A 82 -9.77 -11.02 -4.90
CA MET A 82 -9.10 -11.19 -3.61
C MET A 82 -8.67 -9.87 -2.97
N THR A 83 -8.40 -8.84 -3.75
CA THR A 83 -7.70 -7.65 -3.25
C THR A 83 -8.51 -6.36 -3.29
N ALA A 84 -9.53 -6.25 -4.15
CA ALA A 84 -10.26 -5.01 -4.35
C ALA A 84 -11.57 -4.96 -3.55
N ASP A 85 -11.92 -3.75 -3.12
CA ASP A 85 -13.24 -3.45 -2.56
C ASP A 85 -14.26 -3.24 -3.67
N VAL A 86 -13.83 -2.65 -4.81
CA VAL A 86 -14.64 -2.46 -6.02
C VAL A 86 -13.84 -2.89 -7.26
N ILE A 87 -14.48 -3.56 -8.19
CA ILE A 87 -13.86 -4.02 -9.45
C ILE A 87 -14.46 -3.23 -10.62
N LEU A 88 -13.60 -2.57 -11.41
CA LEU A 88 -13.97 -1.99 -12.70
C LEU A 88 -13.69 -3.03 -13.79
N PHE A 89 -14.74 -3.63 -14.33
CA PHE A 89 -14.63 -4.55 -15.48
C PHE A 89 -14.73 -3.78 -16.78
N LEU A 90 -13.60 -3.59 -17.45
CA LEU A 90 -13.46 -2.78 -18.64
C LEU A 90 -13.61 -3.60 -19.90
N VAL A 91 -14.55 -3.18 -20.78
CA VAL A 91 -14.82 -3.77 -22.11
C VAL A 91 -14.75 -2.69 -23.19
N ASP A 92 -14.68 -3.09 -24.47
CA ASP A 92 -14.48 -2.21 -25.62
C ASP A 92 -15.72 -2.19 -26.51
N VAL A 93 -16.41 -1.05 -26.64
CA VAL A 93 -17.61 -0.90 -27.47
C VAL A 93 -17.35 -1.19 -28.95
N ARG A 94 -16.14 -0.89 -29.44
CA ARG A 94 -15.80 -1.07 -30.87
C ARG A 94 -15.58 -2.51 -31.27
N GLN A 95 -15.14 -3.35 -30.31
CA GLN A 95 -14.93 -4.78 -30.54
C GLN A 95 -16.17 -5.61 -30.23
N GLY A 96 -17.13 -5.04 -29.50
CA GLY A 96 -18.32 -5.75 -29.04
C GLY A 96 -17.98 -6.86 -28.00
N LEU A 97 -18.99 -7.69 -27.75
CA LEU A 97 -18.87 -8.82 -26.82
C LEU A 97 -18.08 -9.97 -27.43
N VAL A 98 -17.20 -10.58 -26.63
CA VAL A 98 -16.48 -11.80 -27.00
C VAL A 98 -16.54 -12.84 -25.87
N ASP A 99 -16.31 -14.13 -26.21
CA ASP A 99 -16.37 -15.25 -25.24
C ASP A 99 -15.53 -15.05 -23.99
N ALA A 100 -14.40 -14.37 -24.12
CA ALA A 100 -13.51 -14.07 -22.99
C ALA A 100 -14.18 -13.13 -21.97
N ASP A 101 -15.00 -12.17 -22.43
CA ASP A 101 -15.72 -11.25 -21.53
C ASP A 101 -16.78 -12.01 -20.74
N PHE A 102 -17.50 -12.95 -21.36
CA PHE A 102 -18.49 -13.78 -20.66
C PHE A 102 -17.87 -14.66 -19.58
N LYS A 103 -16.71 -15.25 -19.85
CA LYS A 103 -15.99 -16.09 -18.86
C LYS A 103 -15.57 -15.30 -17.64
N VAL A 104 -15.03 -14.10 -17.84
CA VAL A 104 -14.63 -13.22 -16.74
C VAL A 104 -15.86 -12.68 -16.00
N ALA A 105 -16.90 -12.26 -16.72
CA ALA A 105 -18.15 -11.80 -16.12
C ALA A 105 -18.77 -12.87 -15.22
N ASP A 106 -18.75 -14.15 -15.63
CA ASP A 106 -19.25 -15.26 -14.82
C ASP A 106 -18.46 -15.43 -13.50
N MET A 107 -17.13 -15.30 -13.55
CA MET A 107 -16.28 -15.32 -12.35
C MET A 107 -16.58 -14.15 -11.43
N LEU A 108 -16.69 -12.95 -11.98
CA LEU A 108 -16.96 -11.74 -11.20
C LEU A 108 -18.34 -11.79 -10.53
N ARG A 109 -19.38 -12.27 -11.23
CA ARG A 109 -20.72 -12.47 -10.63
C ARG A 109 -20.71 -13.43 -9.44
N ARG A 110 -19.93 -14.50 -9.51
CA ARG A 110 -19.81 -15.50 -8.42
C ARG A 110 -19.00 -15.00 -7.22
N SER A 111 -18.26 -13.93 -7.38
CA SER A 111 -17.38 -13.43 -6.32
C SER A 111 -18.11 -12.64 -5.24
N HIS A 112 -19.36 -12.22 -5.49
CA HIS A 112 -20.15 -11.32 -4.62
C HIS A 112 -19.46 -9.97 -4.30
N ARG A 113 -18.42 -9.62 -5.05
CA ARG A 113 -17.78 -8.29 -4.94
C ARG A 113 -18.58 -7.26 -5.75
N PRO A 114 -18.59 -5.99 -5.32
CA PRO A 114 -19.08 -4.89 -6.15
C PRO A 114 -18.31 -4.83 -7.47
N VAL A 115 -19.02 -4.98 -8.60
CA VAL A 115 -18.45 -4.91 -9.94
C VAL A 115 -19.19 -3.84 -10.72
N LEU A 116 -18.44 -2.89 -11.29
CA LEU A 116 -18.96 -1.90 -12.21
C LEU A 116 -18.54 -2.27 -13.64
N LEU A 117 -19.52 -2.47 -14.52
CA LEU A 117 -19.28 -2.76 -15.92
C LEU A 117 -19.01 -1.45 -16.67
N VAL A 118 -17.78 -1.25 -17.12
CA VAL A 118 -17.33 -0.02 -17.78
C VAL A 118 -17.09 -0.29 -19.26
N VAL A 119 -17.90 0.33 -20.12
CA VAL A 119 -17.80 0.21 -21.57
C VAL A 119 -16.97 1.37 -22.11
N ASN A 120 -15.74 1.08 -22.52
CA ASN A 120 -14.77 2.08 -22.96
C ASN A 120 -14.79 2.31 -24.47
N LYS A 121 -14.12 3.37 -24.91
CA LYS A 121 -13.98 3.85 -26.29
C LYS A 121 -15.29 4.40 -26.86
N VAL A 122 -16.21 4.84 -26.01
CA VAL A 122 -17.43 5.54 -26.38
C VAL A 122 -17.11 7.02 -26.61
N ASP A 123 -16.43 7.32 -27.73
CA ASP A 123 -16.00 8.69 -28.03
C ASP A 123 -17.14 9.58 -28.54
N ASN A 124 -18.25 8.97 -28.92
CA ASN A 124 -19.48 9.65 -29.30
C ASN A 124 -20.68 8.87 -28.74
N PHE A 125 -21.35 9.44 -27.74
CA PHE A 125 -22.46 8.81 -27.04
C PHE A 125 -23.64 8.53 -27.97
N GLU A 126 -24.02 9.48 -28.80
CA GLU A 126 -25.17 9.30 -29.72
C GLU A 126 -24.98 8.11 -30.68
N LYS A 127 -23.76 7.94 -31.16
CA LYS A 127 -23.39 6.88 -32.10
C LYS A 127 -23.34 5.49 -31.45
N TYR A 128 -22.70 5.39 -30.25
CA TYR A 128 -22.34 4.11 -29.65
C TYR A 128 -23.31 3.62 -28.57
N MET A 129 -24.29 4.44 -28.13
CA MET A 129 -25.25 4.01 -27.10
C MET A 129 -26.00 2.73 -27.47
N PRO A 130 -26.47 2.52 -28.75
CA PRO A 130 -27.08 1.23 -29.12
C PRO A 130 -26.17 0.04 -28.88
N ASP A 131 -24.87 0.16 -29.17
CA ASP A 131 -23.88 -0.90 -28.99
C ASP A 131 -23.56 -1.11 -27.50
N VAL A 132 -23.62 -0.05 -26.67
CA VAL A 132 -23.44 -0.15 -25.21
C VAL A 132 -24.50 -1.06 -24.58
N TYR A 133 -25.74 -1.05 -25.09
CA TYR A 133 -26.81 -1.88 -24.56
C TYR A 133 -26.58 -3.39 -24.74
N GLU A 134 -25.74 -3.80 -25.68
CA GLU A 134 -25.41 -5.22 -25.87
C GLU A 134 -24.69 -5.78 -24.63
N PHE A 135 -23.95 -4.94 -23.86
CA PHE A 135 -23.18 -5.37 -22.72
C PHE A 135 -24.02 -5.73 -21.49
N TYR A 136 -25.34 -5.44 -21.47
CA TYR A 136 -26.28 -6.01 -20.50
C TYR A 136 -26.27 -7.55 -20.49
N ASN A 137 -25.90 -8.17 -21.60
CA ASN A 137 -25.81 -9.63 -21.72
C ASN A 137 -24.74 -10.23 -20.79
N LEU A 138 -23.82 -9.43 -20.27
CA LEU A 138 -22.83 -9.87 -19.28
C LEU A 138 -23.44 -10.05 -17.87
N GLY A 139 -24.63 -9.49 -17.59
CA GLY A 139 -25.33 -9.65 -16.32
C GLY A 139 -24.58 -9.10 -15.09
N LEU A 140 -23.89 -7.97 -15.27
CA LEU A 140 -23.13 -7.28 -14.23
C LEU A 140 -23.73 -5.92 -13.84
N GLY A 141 -25.01 -5.70 -14.10
CA GLY A 141 -25.69 -4.43 -13.89
C GLY A 141 -25.61 -3.50 -15.09
N ASP A 142 -25.83 -2.20 -14.84
CA ASP A 142 -25.89 -1.19 -15.89
C ASP A 142 -24.49 -0.91 -16.45
N PRO A 143 -24.32 -0.97 -17.80
CA PRO A 143 -23.06 -0.64 -18.42
C PRO A 143 -22.81 0.88 -18.39
N ILE A 144 -21.67 1.29 -17.85
CA ILE A 144 -21.26 2.70 -17.74
C ILE A 144 -20.41 3.07 -18.94
N PRO A 145 -20.93 3.91 -19.87
CA PRO A 145 -20.18 4.30 -21.06
C PRO A 145 -19.11 5.34 -20.72
N VAL A 146 -17.86 5.11 -21.16
CA VAL A 146 -16.75 6.03 -20.98
C VAL A 146 -15.89 6.14 -22.24
N SER A 147 -15.19 7.25 -22.38
CA SER A 147 -14.03 7.37 -23.26
C SER A 147 -12.82 7.75 -22.43
N ALA A 148 -11.97 6.77 -22.11
CA ALA A 148 -10.75 7.02 -21.35
C ALA A 148 -9.80 8.01 -22.06
N GLN A 149 -9.71 7.92 -23.39
CA GLN A 149 -8.90 8.82 -24.20
C GLN A 149 -9.51 10.23 -24.29
N GLY A 150 -10.82 10.33 -24.49
CA GLY A 150 -11.55 11.59 -24.57
C GLY A 150 -11.92 12.19 -23.22
N LYS A 151 -11.66 11.49 -22.12
CA LYS A 151 -12.06 11.84 -20.75
C LYS A 151 -13.56 12.10 -20.59
N LEU A 152 -14.40 11.38 -21.34
CA LEU A 152 -15.85 11.49 -21.29
C LEU A 152 -16.43 10.40 -20.38
N GLY A 153 -17.46 10.72 -19.58
CA GLY A 153 -18.16 9.79 -18.69
C GLY A 153 -17.33 9.32 -17.49
N ILE A 154 -16.10 9.83 -17.30
CA ILE A 154 -15.23 9.43 -16.19
C ILE A 154 -15.78 9.92 -14.85
N GLY A 155 -16.38 11.11 -14.80
CA GLY A 155 -17.01 11.65 -13.60
C GLY A 155 -18.15 10.75 -13.12
N ASP A 156 -19.08 10.43 -13.98
CA ASP A 156 -20.24 9.57 -13.68
C ASP A 156 -19.77 8.18 -13.22
N MET A 157 -18.75 7.63 -13.88
CA MET A 157 -18.13 6.36 -13.44
C MET A 157 -17.53 6.46 -12.02
N LEU A 158 -16.85 7.57 -11.69
CA LEU A 158 -16.28 7.78 -10.36
C LEU A 158 -17.36 7.98 -9.31
N ASP A 159 -18.48 8.62 -9.64
CA ASP A 159 -19.63 8.73 -8.75
C ASP A 159 -20.19 7.35 -8.41
N HIS A 160 -20.32 6.47 -9.39
CA HIS A 160 -20.73 5.07 -9.14
C HIS A 160 -19.66 4.30 -8.32
N VAL A 161 -18.38 4.60 -8.46
CA VAL A 161 -17.33 3.97 -7.62
C VAL A 161 -17.49 4.36 -6.16
N ILE A 162 -17.68 5.66 -5.86
CA ILE A 162 -17.83 6.11 -4.47
C ILE A 162 -19.13 5.64 -3.83
N GLU A 163 -20.23 5.51 -4.61
CA GLU A 163 -21.49 4.91 -4.15
C GLU A 163 -21.28 3.48 -3.62
N GLN A 164 -20.33 2.72 -4.18
CA GLN A 164 -20.04 1.37 -3.69
C GLN A 164 -19.28 1.40 -2.35
N PHE A 165 -18.63 2.49 -2.00
CA PHE A 165 -17.98 2.65 -0.69
C PHE A 165 -18.98 3.01 0.42
N GLU A 166 -20.10 3.63 0.04
CA GLU A 166 -21.15 4.10 0.93
C GLU A 166 -22.26 3.07 1.18
N THR A 167 -22.26 1.92 0.46
CA THR A 167 -23.27 0.91 0.71
C THR A 167 -23.13 0.46 2.17
N PRO A 168 -24.08 0.81 3.08
CA PRO A 168 -23.98 0.37 4.44
C PRO A 168 -23.92 -1.16 4.42
N ALA A 169 -22.88 -1.70 4.99
CA ALA A 169 -22.91 -3.07 5.45
C ALA A 169 -24.25 -3.20 6.20
N ARG A 170 -25.06 -4.21 5.84
CA ARG A 170 -26.27 -4.59 6.55
C ARG A 170 -26.10 -4.28 8.03
N GLU A 171 -27.11 -3.51 8.58
CA GLU A 171 -27.28 -3.17 9.98
C GLU A 171 -25.99 -3.37 10.79
N GLU A 172 -25.30 -2.30 11.03
CA GLU A 172 -24.14 -2.25 11.89
C GLU A 172 -24.53 -2.82 13.26
N GLU A 173 -24.25 -4.10 13.51
CA GLU A 173 -23.56 -4.37 14.76
C GLU A 173 -22.34 -3.43 14.66
N GLU A 174 -22.23 -2.46 15.55
CA GLU A 174 -21.05 -1.62 15.73
C GLU A 174 -19.85 -2.57 15.68
N GLU A 175 -19.23 -2.74 14.51
CA GLU A 175 -17.96 -3.44 14.41
C GLU A 175 -17.03 -2.54 15.21
N GLU A 176 -16.83 -2.91 16.47
CA GLU A 176 -15.76 -2.37 17.29
C GLU A 176 -14.53 -2.37 16.40
N GLU A 177 -13.99 -1.19 16.08
CA GLU A 177 -12.79 -1.09 15.24
C GLU A 177 -11.80 -2.10 15.80
N ASP A 178 -11.47 -3.13 15.02
CA ASP A 178 -10.58 -4.19 15.49
C ASP A 178 -9.21 -3.58 15.80
N GLU A 179 -9.03 -3.21 17.07
CA GLU A 179 -7.85 -2.55 17.59
C GLU A 179 -6.61 -3.45 17.59
N ARG A 180 -6.78 -4.75 17.24
CA ARG A 180 -5.66 -5.66 17.18
C ARG A 180 -4.66 -5.22 16.13
N PRO A 181 -3.36 -5.19 16.47
CA PRO A 181 -2.31 -4.81 15.52
C PRO A 181 -2.29 -5.69 14.28
N LYS A 182 -2.29 -5.04 13.11
CA LYS A 182 -2.30 -5.68 11.80
C LYS A 182 -0.89 -5.68 11.21
N ILE A 183 -0.37 -6.85 10.86
CA ILE A 183 1.01 -7.05 10.41
C ILE A 183 1.02 -7.63 9.00
N ALA A 184 1.73 -6.98 8.08
CA ALA A 184 1.99 -7.50 6.76
C ALA A 184 3.43 -8.00 6.63
N VAL A 185 3.62 -9.23 6.14
CA VAL A 185 4.95 -9.77 5.81
C VAL A 185 5.16 -9.64 4.30
N ILE A 186 6.01 -8.70 3.91
CA ILE A 186 6.24 -8.30 2.53
C ILE A 186 7.66 -8.64 2.08
N GLY A 187 7.93 -8.59 0.79
CA GLY A 187 9.22 -8.89 0.19
C GLY A 187 9.09 -9.73 -1.07
N LYS A 188 10.19 -9.87 -1.81
CA LYS A 188 10.22 -10.60 -3.08
C LYS A 188 9.88 -12.11 -2.92
N PRO A 189 9.51 -12.79 -4.01
CA PRO A 189 9.36 -14.25 -4.02
C PRO A 189 10.61 -14.95 -3.47
N ASN A 190 10.42 -16.08 -2.77
CA ASN A 190 11.48 -16.91 -2.19
C ASN A 190 12.40 -16.26 -1.11
N ALA A 191 12.14 -15.04 -0.67
CA ALA A 191 12.85 -14.43 0.45
C ALA A 191 12.60 -15.14 1.81
N GLY A 192 11.61 -16.05 1.86
CA GLY A 192 11.30 -16.85 3.03
C GLY A 192 10.13 -16.35 3.87
N LYS A 193 9.24 -15.52 3.32
CA LYS A 193 8.03 -15.01 3.98
C LYS A 193 7.18 -16.12 4.59
N SER A 194 6.78 -17.10 3.78
CA SER A 194 5.99 -18.26 4.26
C SER A 194 6.71 -19.08 5.33
N SER A 195 8.03 -19.21 5.23
CA SER A 195 8.83 -19.93 6.23
C SER A 195 8.85 -19.20 7.57
N ILE A 196 8.96 -17.87 7.55
CA ILE A 196 8.90 -17.04 8.77
C ILE A 196 7.52 -17.17 9.40
N ILE A 197 6.45 -16.97 8.63
CA ILE A 197 5.07 -17.08 9.15
C ILE A 197 4.81 -18.45 9.72
N ASN A 198 5.13 -19.53 8.98
CA ASN A 198 4.91 -20.89 9.48
C ASN A 198 5.69 -21.19 10.76
N LYS A 199 6.90 -20.65 10.89
CA LYS A 199 7.71 -20.83 12.09
C LYS A 199 7.16 -20.02 13.26
N LEU A 200 6.73 -18.78 13.04
CA LEU A 200 6.07 -17.93 14.04
C LEU A 200 4.77 -18.56 14.53
N LEU A 201 3.96 -19.12 13.63
CA LEU A 201 2.70 -19.82 13.96
C LEU A 201 2.93 -21.18 14.65
N GLY A 202 4.09 -21.79 14.50
CA GLY A 202 4.46 -23.07 15.10
C GLY A 202 5.20 -22.98 16.43
N GLU A 203 5.40 -21.78 17.01
CA GLU A 203 6.00 -21.63 18.33
C GLU A 203 5.02 -22.07 19.45
N GLU A 204 5.51 -22.76 20.48
CA GLU A 204 4.69 -23.31 21.59
C GLU A 204 3.88 -22.25 22.37
N ARG A 205 4.24 -20.98 22.23
CA ARG A 205 3.60 -19.83 22.91
C ARG A 205 2.60 -19.08 22.03
N VAL A 206 2.32 -19.60 20.83
CA VAL A 206 1.45 -18.96 19.84
C VAL A 206 0.20 -19.80 19.65
N ILE A 207 -0.97 -19.22 19.93
CA ILE A 207 -2.26 -19.80 19.63
C ILE A 207 -2.77 -19.21 18.32
N VAL A 208 -3.08 -20.07 17.35
CA VAL A 208 -3.63 -19.67 16.05
C VAL A 208 -5.12 -19.93 16.08
N SER A 209 -5.92 -18.91 15.82
CA SER A 209 -7.37 -19.04 15.62
C SER A 209 -7.72 -18.61 14.19
N PRO A 210 -8.48 -19.40 13.42
CA PRO A 210 -9.08 -18.90 12.20
C PRO A 210 -10.13 -17.85 12.58
N VAL A 211 -10.07 -16.67 11.99
CA VAL A 211 -11.09 -15.62 12.17
C VAL A 211 -12.39 -16.16 11.55
N ALA A 212 -13.34 -16.55 12.39
CA ALA A 212 -14.69 -16.87 11.96
C ALA A 212 -15.53 -15.61 12.07
N GLY A 213 -15.98 -15.04 10.92
CA GLY A 213 -16.99 -14.02 11.04
C GLY A 213 -17.18 -13.03 9.89
N THR A 214 -16.20 -12.81 9.02
CA THR A 214 -16.43 -11.94 7.87
C THR A 214 -15.93 -12.58 6.58
N THR A 215 -16.74 -12.53 5.53
CA THR A 215 -16.43 -13.07 4.20
C THR A 215 -15.24 -12.39 3.53
N ARG A 216 -14.70 -11.31 4.13
CA ARG A 216 -13.51 -10.56 3.68
C ARG A 216 -12.19 -11.14 4.21
N ASP A 217 -12.19 -11.87 5.34
CA ASP A 217 -10.98 -12.18 6.14
C ASP A 217 -10.52 -13.65 6.09
N ALA A 218 -11.03 -14.47 5.16
CA ALA A 218 -10.59 -15.85 4.99
C ALA A 218 -9.08 -16.03 4.67
N ILE A 219 -8.36 -14.94 4.51
CA ILE A 219 -6.95 -14.86 4.08
C ILE A 219 -6.03 -14.47 5.24
N ASP A 220 -6.57 -13.86 6.32
CA ASP A 220 -5.83 -13.36 7.46
C ASP A 220 -5.73 -14.41 8.58
N THR A 221 -4.72 -14.29 9.43
CA THR A 221 -4.52 -15.23 10.54
C THR A 221 -4.33 -14.48 11.85
N THR A 222 -5.20 -14.73 12.83
CA THR A 222 -5.03 -14.24 14.19
C THR A 222 -3.98 -15.07 14.93
N VAL A 223 -3.07 -14.36 15.58
CA VAL A 223 -1.95 -14.92 16.35
C VAL A 223 -1.99 -14.33 17.74
N LYS A 224 -2.02 -15.18 18.78
CA LYS A 224 -1.98 -14.75 20.18
C LYS A 224 -0.64 -15.15 20.80
N ARG A 225 0.08 -14.16 21.34
CA ARG A 225 1.37 -14.33 22.03
C ARG A 225 1.40 -13.50 23.30
N ASN A 226 1.75 -14.11 24.43
CA ASN A 226 1.87 -13.43 25.73
C ASN A 226 0.61 -12.62 26.14
N GLY A 227 -0.57 -13.03 25.72
CA GLY A 227 -1.82 -12.34 25.99
C GLY A 227 -2.20 -11.26 24.98
N GLN A 228 -1.29 -10.85 24.10
CA GLN A 228 -1.52 -9.92 22.99
C GLN A 228 -1.99 -10.68 21.75
N GLU A 229 -2.99 -10.15 21.04
CA GLU A 229 -3.45 -10.67 19.75
C GLU A 229 -2.98 -9.80 18.60
N TYR A 230 -2.61 -10.44 17.49
CA TYR A 230 -2.14 -9.82 16.25
C TYR A 230 -2.88 -10.40 15.06
N ILE A 231 -3.07 -9.63 14.01
CA ILE A 231 -3.62 -10.10 12.74
C ILE A 231 -2.52 -10.06 11.69
N PHE A 232 -2.12 -11.24 11.19
CA PHE A 232 -1.22 -11.35 10.04
C PHE A 232 -2.02 -11.36 8.76
N ILE A 233 -1.82 -10.34 7.92
CA ILE A 233 -2.56 -10.08 6.69
C ILE A 233 -2.04 -10.95 5.54
N ASP A 234 -2.95 -11.43 4.68
CA ASP A 234 -2.68 -12.22 3.45
C ASP A 234 -1.84 -13.48 3.65
N THR A 235 -2.03 -14.20 4.76
CA THR A 235 -1.27 -15.42 5.04
C THR A 235 -1.64 -16.60 4.13
N ALA A 236 -2.87 -16.68 3.60
CA ALA A 236 -3.29 -17.75 2.70
C ALA A 236 -2.60 -17.65 1.33
N GLY A 237 -2.35 -16.44 0.82
CA GLY A 237 -1.54 -16.23 -0.38
C GLY A 237 -0.10 -16.69 -0.22
N LEU A 238 0.43 -16.65 0.99
CA LEU A 238 1.77 -17.13 1.33
C LEU A 238 1.85 -18.65 1.51
N ARG A 239 0.72 -19.34 1.82
CA ARG A 239 0.65 -20.80 2.01
C ARG A 239 0.50 -21.58 0.70
N ARG A 240 -0.10 -20.99 -0.35
CA ARG A 240 -0.24 -21.63 -1.67
C ARG A 240 1.09 -21.61 -2.41
N LYS A 241 1.71 -22.77 -2.60
CA LYS A 241 2.89 -22.90 -3.47
C LYS A 241 2.48 -22.68 -4.91
N SER A 242 2.87 -21.55 -5.49
CA SER A 242 2.65 -21.25 -6.90
C SER A 242 3.74 -21.87 -7.77
N LYS A 243 3.34 -22.53 -8.88
CA LYS A 243 4.23 -23.28 -9.78
C LYS A 243 4.75 -22.50 -10.99
N ILE A 244 4.48 -21.18 -11.11
CA ILE A 244 4.75 -20.40 -12.34
C ILE A 244 5.69 -19.22 -12.01
N LYS A 245 6.83 -19.13 -12.72
CA LYS A 245 7.98 -18.31 -12.28
C LYS A 245 8.00 -16.83 -12.72
N GLU A 246 7.38 -16.42 -13.81
CA GLU A 246 7.54 -15.05 -14.35
C GLU A 246 6.33 -14.11 -14.10
N GLU A 247 5.13 -14.65 -13.97
CA GLU A 247 3.92 -13.87 -13.63
C GLU A 247 3.86 -13.50 -12.15
N LEU A 248 4.66 -14.17 -11.32
CA LEU A 248 4.73 -14.01 -9.86
C LEU A 248 5.16 -12.62 -9.38
N GLU A 249 5.92 -11.86 -10.16
CA GLU A 249 6.46 -10.57 -9.68
C GLU A 249 5.38 -9.49 -9.57
N ARG A 250 4.51 -9.36 -10.56
CA ARG A 250 3.43 -8.36 -10.55
C ARG A 250 2.33 -8.71 -9.53
N TYR A 251 1.93 -9.98 -9.47
CA TYR A 251 1.04 -10.47 -8.42
C TYR A 251 1.59 -10.20 -7.02
N SER A 252 2.88 -10.38 -6.85
CA SER A 252 3.56 -10.08 -5.59
C SER A 252 3.47 -8.61 -5.22
N ILE A 253 3.56 -7.68 -6.19
CA ILE A 253 3.47 -6.24 -5.95
C ILE A 253 2.03 -5.83 -5.61
N ILE A 254 1.03 -6.28 -6.35
CA ILE A 254 -0.38 -5.97 -6.10
C ILE A 254 -0.79 -6.44 -4.69
N ARG A 255 -0.47 -7.69 -4.34
CA ARG A 255 -0.70 -8.23 -2.99
C ARG A 255 0.04 -7.43 -1.93
N THR A 256 1.28 -7.01 -2.22
CA THR A 256 2.05 -6.18 -1.31
C THR A 256 1.35 -4.84 -1.06
N VAL A 257 0.85 -4.17 -2.10
CA VAL A 257 0.10 -2.91 -1.97
C VAL A 257 -1.13 -3.12 -1.08
N THR A 258 -1.95 -4.14 -1.38
CA THR A 258 -3.16 -4.43 -0.61
C THR A 258 -2.85 -4.79 0.85
N ALA A 259 -1.83 -5.62 1.09
CA ALA A 259 -1.42 -5.99 2.45
C ALA A 259 -0.90 -4.77 3.22
N VAL A 260 -0.13 -3.90 2.56
CA VAL A 260 0.39 -2.66 3.14
C VAL A 260 -0.74 -1.69 3.47
N GLU A 261 -1.74 -1.53 2.60
CA GLU A 261 -2.89 -0.65 2.91
C GLU A 261 -3.58 -1.04 4.22
N ARG A 262 -3.74 -2.33 4.47
CA ARG A 262 -4.47 -2.88 5.60
C ARG A 262 -3.64 -3.02 6.88
N CYS A 263 -2.31 -2.98 6.82
CA CYS A 263 -1.46 -3.20 8.00
C CYS A 263 -1.16 -1.92 8.79
N ASP A 264 -0.74 -2.10 10.04
CA ASP A 264 -0.12 -1.06 10.88
C ASP A 264 1.41 -1.12 10.74
N VAL A 265 1.96 -2.35 10.66
CA VAL A 265 3.40 -2.61 10.57
C VAL A 265 3.69 -3.56 9.41
N ALA A 266 4.61 -3.17 8.55
CA ALA A 266 5.14 -3.98 7.47
C ALA A 266 6.51 -4.57 7.86
N VAL A 267 6.67 -5.89 7.70
CA VAL A 267 7.93 -6.61 7.90
C VAL A 267 8.48 -6.99 6.54
N LEU A 268 9.49 -6.25 6.07
CA LEU A 268 10.18 -6.53 4.81
C LEU A 268 11.19 -7.64 4.99
N ILE A 269 11.03 -8.74 4.26
CA ILE A 269 11.94 -9.88 4.30
C ILE A 269 12.94 -9.77 3.14
N ILE A 270 14.22 -9.69 3.49
CA ILE A 270 15.35 -9.68 2.55
C ILE A 270 16.08 -11.01 2.64
N ASP A 271 16.44 -11.59 1.49
CA ASP A 271 17.29 -12.78 1.42
C ASP A 271 18.76 -12.39 1.63
N ALA A 272 19.38 -12.87 2.70
CA ALA A 272 20.78 -12.58 3.00
C ALA A 272 21.76 -13.11 1.93
N THR A 273 21.40 -14.16 1.20
CA THR A 273 22.27 -14.75 0.17
C THR A 273 22.36 -13.89 -1.09
N GLU A 274 21.33 -13.11 -1.36
CA GLU A 274 21.28 -12.19 -2.52
C GLU A 274 21.59 -10.73 -2.09
N GLY A 275 21.38 -10.41 -0.82
CA GLY A 275 21.43 -9.05 -0.30
C GLY A 275 20.22 -8.21 -0.72
N ILE A 276 20.30 -6.90 -0.46
CA ILE A 276 19.22 -5.97 -0.82
C ILE A 276 19.22 -5.70 -2.33
N THR A 277 18.05 -5.84 -2.95
CA THR A 277 17.83 -5.61 -4.38
C THR A 277 17.00 -4.35 -4.62
N GLU A 278 16.89 -3.92 -5.89
CA GLU A 278 16.01 -2.79 -6.25
C GLU A 278 14.53 -3.12 -6.05
N GLN A 279 14.14 -4.38 -6.22
CA GLN A 279 12.78 -4.83 -5.96
C GLN A 279 12.44 -4.73 -4.46
N ASP A 280 13.38 -5.08 -3.57
CA ASP A 280 13.19 -4.90 -2.13
C ASP A 280 13.03 -3.41 -1.78
N ALA A 281 13.79 -2.52 -2.41
CA ALA A 281 13.68 -1.09 -2.22
C ALA A 281 12.33 -0.53 -2.71
N LYS A 282 11.82 -1.00 -3.86
CA LYS A 282 10.47 -0.65 -4.36
C LYS A 282 9.38 -1.07 -3.38
N ILE A 283 9.44 -2.30 -2.88
CA ILE A 283 8.48 -2.84 -1.90
C ILE A 283 8.52 -2.03 -0.60
N ALA A 284 9.72 -1.69 -0.13
CA ALA A 284 9.90 -0.83 1.04
C ALA A 284 9.31 0.57 0.83
N GLY A 285 9.49 1.13 -0.38
CA GLY A 285 8.96 2.44 -0.76
C GLY A 285 7.44 2.51 -0.64
N ILE A 286 6.73 1.45 -1.06
CA ILE A 286 5.26 1.36 -0.93
C ILE A 286 4.83 1.53 0.55
N ALA A 287 5.48 0.82 1.47
CA ALA A 287 5.14 0.90 2.88
C ALA A 287 5.49 2.26 3.50
N HIS A 288 6.60 2.86 3.06
CA HIS A 288 7.02 4.20 3.47
C HIS A 288 6.00 5.27 3.04
N GLU A 289 5.61 5.28 1.77
CA GLU A 289 4.63 6.22 1.21
C GLU A 289 3.26 6.12 1.91
N ARG A 290 2.88 4.90 2.35
CA ARG A 290 1.64 4.65 3.09
C ARG A 290 1.74 4.95 4.58
N GLY A 291 2.87 5.46 5.05
CA GLY A 291 3.05 5.84 6.44
C GLY A 291 3.05 4.68 7.42
N LYS A 292 3.39 3.46 6.96
CA LYS A 292 3.35 2.25 7.80
C LYS A 292 4.60 2.07 8.64
N GLY A 293 4.44 1.48 9.83
CA GLY A 293 5.60 1.03 10.61
C GLY A 293 6.44 0.03 9.82
N MET A 294 7.78 0.08 9.94
CA MET A 294 8.67 -0.70 9.09
C MET A 294 9.76 -1.42 9.89
N ILE A 295 9.82 -2.74 9.68
CA ILE A 295 10.90 -3.60 10.15
C ILE A 295 11.54 -4.28 8.94
N ILE A 296 12.86 -4.25 8.84
CA ILE A 296 13.64 -4.93 7.83
C ILE A 296 14.21 -6.20 8.46
N ALA A 297 13.78 -7.37 7.99
CA ALA A 297 14.22 -8.66 8.47
C ALA A 297 15.10 -9.35 7.42
N VAL A 298 16.41 -9.41 7.66
CA VAL A 298 17.38 -10.11 6.83
C VAL A 298 17.35 -11.59 7.19
N ASN A 299 16.68 -12.38 6.35
CA ASN A 299 16.45 -13.81 6.55
C ASN A 299 17.55 -14.65 5.88
N LYS A 300 17.55 -15.96 6.17
CA LYS A 300 18.56 -16.94 5.73
C LYS A 300 19.97 -16.59 6.24
N TRP A 301 20.05 -15.94 7.40
CA TRP A 301 21.30 -15.52 8.00
C TRP A 301 22.20 -16.71 8.38
N ASP A 302 21.65 -17.92 8.49
CA ASP A 302 22.38 -19.17 8.68
C ASP A 302 23.26 -19.56 7.50
N LEU A 303 22.95 -19.11 6.30
CA LEU A 303 23.66 -19.44 5.04
C LEU A 303 24.82 -18.47 4.72
N VAL A 304 24.93 -17.37 5.47
CA VAL A 304 25.98 -16.36 5.22
C VAL A 304 27.24 -16.71 5.98
N GLU A 305 28.38 -16.70 5.31
CA GLU A 305 29.69 -16.75 5.97
C GLU A 305 29.93 -15.47 6.75
N LYS A 306 30.29 -15.58 8.03
CA LYS A 306 30.33 -14.48 8.98
C LYS A 306 31.72 -14.19 9.48
N ASP A 307 32.14 -12.95 9.29
CA ASP A 307 33.23 -12.34 10.00
C ASP A 307 32.74 -11.25 10.98
N ASN A 308 33.65 -10.63 11.71
CA ASN A 308 33.32 -9.56 12.68
C ASN A 308 32.74 -8.30 12.00
N THR A 309 32.83 -8.16 10.67
CA THR A 309 32.42 -7.00 9.88
C THR A 309 31.19 -7.26 9.03
N THR A 310 30.81 -8.53 8.81
CA THR A 310 29.75 -8.95 7.89
C THR A 310 28.42 -8.25 8.20
N MET A 311 27.99 -8.27 9.46
CA MET A 311 26.74 -7.62 9.86
C MET A 311 26.76 -6.10 9.62
N LYS A 312 27.89 -5.45 9.90
CA LYS A 312 28.07 -4.01 9.67
C LYS A 312 27.98 -3.68 8.18
N LYS A 313 28.67 -4.43 7.33
CA LYS A 313 28.64 -4.24 5.87
C LYS A 313 27.24 -4.42 5.29
N PHE A 314 26.47 -5.42 5.77
CA PHE A 314 25.08 -5.60 5.38
C PHE A 314 24.21 -4.42 5.80
N THR A 315 24.37 -3.97 7.04
CA THR A 315 23.64 -2.81 7.56
C THR A 315 23.91 -1.56 6.73
N GLU A 316 25.18 -1.27 6.41
CA GLU A 316 25.58 -0.12 5.61
C GLU A 316 24.95 -0.17 4.22
N LYS A 317 25.01 -1.31 3.51
CA LYS A 317 24.38 -1.49 2.20
C LYS A 317 22.88 -1.31 2.23
N ILE A 318 22.21 -1.82 3.26
CA ILE A 318 20.75 -1.67 3.41
C ILE A 318 20.41 -0.19 3.66
N ARG A 319 21.15 0.50 4.55
CA ARG A 319 20.93 1.92 4.86
C ARG A 319 21.23 2.83 3.68
N GLU A 320 22.20 2.50 2.84
CA GLU A 320 22.50 3.22 1.59
C GLU A 320 21.33 3.10 0.60
N LYS A 321 20.86 1.89 0.31
CA LYS A 321 19.73 1.66 -0.61
C LYS A 321 18.40 2.19 -0.08
N LEU A 322 18.16 2.13 1.22
CA LEU A 322 16.95 2.62 1.89
C LEU A 322 17.22 3.93 2.66
N SER A 323 17.96 4.85 2.05
CA SER A 323 18.35 6.13 2.67
C SER A 323 17.16 7.05 2.99
N TYR A 324 16.00 6.82 2.36
CA TYR A 324 14.75 7.53 2.60
C TYR A 324 13.99 7.06 3.85
N MET A 325 14.36 5.88 4.43
CA MET A 325 13.75 5.36 5.65
C MET A 325 14.78 5.01 6.74
N PRO A 326 15.55 6.00 7.24
CA PRO A 326 16.58 5.76 8.27
C PRO A 326 15.98 5.29 9.60
N TYR A 327 14.69 5.50 9.82
CA TYR A 327 13.95 5.13 11.02
C TYR A 327 13.63 3.64 11.12
N SER A 328 13.68 2.89 10.01
CA SER A 328 13.31 1.47 9.98
C SER A 328 14.19 0.64 10.92
N GLU A 329 13.58 -0.28 11.66
CA GLU A 329 14.30 -1.23 12.49
C GLU A 329 14.88 -2.37 11.65
N LEU A 330 16.04 -2.90 12.04
CA LEU A 330 16.76 -3.93 11.29
C LEU A 330 17.08 -5.14 12.19
N ILE A 331 16.71 -6.34 11.70
CA ILE A 331 17.01 -7.60 12.38
C ILE A 331 17.59 -8.62 11.39
N PHE A 332 18.59 -9.39 11.84
CA PHE A 332 19.16 -10.53 11.12
C PHE A 332 18.66 -11.81 11.76
N LEU A 333 17.96 -12.66 11.01
CA LEU A 333 17.31 -13.86 11.51
C LEU A 333 17.43 -15.06 10.56
N SER A 334 17.05 -16.23 11.03
CA SER A 334 16.88 -17.43 10.20
C SER A 334 15.57 -18.11 10.51
N ALA A 335 14.66 -18.11 9.54
CA ALA A 335 13.41 -18.87 9.62
C ALA A 335 13.66 -20.39 9.75
N LYS A 336 14.74 -20.90 9.16
CA LYS A 336 15.09 -22.33 9.19
C LYS A 336 15.48 -22.79 10.59
N THR A 337 16.38 -22.05 11.25
CA THR A 337 16.91 -22.41 12.57
C THR A 337 16.10 -21.85 13.73
N GLY A 338 15.20 -20.89 13.48
CA GLY A 338 14.47 -20.16 14.53
C GLY A 338 15.27 -19.01 15.16
N GLN A 339 16.53 -18.78 14.69
CA GLN A 339 17.41 -17.78 15.28
C GLN A 339 16.80 -16.38 15.23
N ARG A 340 16.65 -15.74 16.40
CA ARG A 340 16.15 -14.37 16.62
C ARG A 340 14.69 -14.14 16.18
N LEU A 341 13.89 -15.17 15.89
CA LEU A 341 12.47 -15.01 15.62
C LEU A 341 11.69 -14.44 16.81
N PRO A 342 11.89 -14.87 18.07
CA PRO A 342 11.22 -14.24 19.20
C PRO A 342 11.47 -12.73 19.30
N LYS A 343 12.68 -12.26 18.96
CA LYS A 343 13.03 -10.83 18.94
C LYS A 343 12.29 -10.04 17.86
N LEU A 344 11.83 -10.70 16.78
CA LEU A 344 11.02 -10.04 15.76
C LEU A 344 9.68 -9.59 16.34
N PHE A 345 9.03 -10.40 17.18
CA PHE A 345 7.80 -9.99 17.85
C PHE A 345 8.04 -8.82 18.81
N ASP A 346 9.09 -8.86 19.60
CA ASP A 346 9.44 -7.77 20.52
C ASP A 346 9.68 -6.44 19.77
N MET A 347 10.25 -6.53 18.57
CA MET A 347 10.41 -5.37 17.68
C MET A 347 9.07 -4.92 17.07
N ILE A 348 8.19 -5.85 16.71
CA ILE A 348 6.84 -5.52 16.22
C ILE A 348 6.10 -4.73 17.30
N ASP A 349 6.10 -5.21 18.55
CA ASP A 349 5.46 -4.53 19.69
C ASP A 349 6.00 -3.12 19.87
N ALA A 350 7.31 -2.96 19.88
CA ALA A 350 7.96 -1.66 20.02
C ALA A 350 7.61 -0.69 18.86
N VAL A 351 7.50 -1.19 17.63
CA VAL A 351 7.10 -0.36 16.47
C VAL A 351 5.63 0.03 16.57
N ILE A 352 4.74 -0.87 16.98
CA ILE A 352 3.31 -0.59 17.18
C ILE A 352 3.14 0.52 18.24
N GLU A 353 3.83 0.40 19.38
CA GLU A 353 3.84 1.43 20.44
C GLU A 353 4.32 2.77 19.90
N ASN A 354 5.42 2.79 19.14
CA ASN A 354 5.94 4.01 18.52
C ASN A 354 4.96 4.62 17.49
N CYS A 355 4.26 3.80 16.71
CA CYS A 355 3.23 4.29 15.77
C CYS A 355 2.06 4.97 16.50
N ALA A 356 1.71 4.49 17.69
CA ALA A 356 0.61 5.01 18.51
C ALA A 356 1.06 6.13 19.48
N LEU A 357 2.37 6.44 19.54
CA LEU A 357 2.92 7.41 20.47
C LEU A 357 2.34 8.80 20.25
N ARG A 358 1.80 9.37 21.31
CA ARG A 358 1.30 10.76 21.35
C ARG A 358 2.17 11.63 22.22
N VAL A 359 2.62 12.73 21.63
CA VAL A 359 3.51 13.71 22.27
C VAL A 359 2.72 14.92 22.72
N GLN A 360 2.99 15.40 23.93
CA GLN A 360 2.37 16.63 24.43
C GLN A 360 2.88 17.85 23.67
N THR A 361 1.94 18.71 23.24
CA THR A 361 2.26 19.89 22.41
C THR A 361 3.26 20.85 23.10
N GLY A 362 3.19 21.00 24.43
CA GLY A 362 4.14 21.85 25.18
C GLY A 362 5.58 21.39 25.00
N VAL A 363 5.86 20.11 25.31
CA VAL A 363 7.20 19.51 25.20
C VAL A 363 7.71 19.56 23.76
N LEU A 364 6.81 19.32 22.79
CA LEU A 364 7.16 19.37 21.37
C LEU A 364 7.61 20.78 20.95
N ASN A 365 6.98 21.86 21.47
CA ASN A 365 7.37 23.23 21.17
C ASN A 365 8.63 23.68 21.90
N GLU A 366 8.93 23.15 23.09
CA GLU A 366 10.21 23.34 23.75
C GLU A 366 11.37 22.80 22.88
N ILE A 367 11.24 21.54 22.38
CA ILE A 367 12.23 20.94 21.49
C ILE A 367 12.37 21.73 20.18
N LEU A 368 11.25 22.19 19.60
CA LEU A 368 11.29 23.05 18.41
C LEU A 368 12.07 24.33 18.66
N THR A 369 11.87 24.97 19.80
CA THR A 369 12.56 26.21 20.18
C THR A 369 14.05 25.97 20.35
N GLU A 370 14.44 24.91 21.03
CA GLU A 370 15.84 24.51 21.19
C GLU A 370 16.48 24.19 19.83
N ALA A 371 15.76 23.42 18.99
CA ALA A 371 16.25 23.08 17.64
C ALA A 371 16.49 24.34 16.79
N MET A 372 15.57 25.30 16.82
CA MET A 372 15.71 26.58 16.09
C MET A 372 16.85 27.44 16.64
N ALA A 373 17.11 27.36 17.95
CA ALA A 373 18.25 28.06 18.57
C ALA A 373 19.59 27.44 18.16
N MET A 374 19.67 26.10 18.07
CA MET A 374 20.89 25.40 17.64
C MET A 374 21.18 25.58 16.15
N LYS A 375 20.14 25.50 15.31
CA LYS A 375 20.26 25.66 13.86
C LYS A 375 19.14 26.55 13.35
N GLN A 376 19.54 27.77 12.95
CA GLN A 376 18.57 28.75 12.46
C GLN A 376 17.84 28.27 11.22
N PRO A 377 16.51 28.56 11.10
CA PRO A 377 15.73 28.24 9.92
C PRO A 377 16.29 28.86 8.62
N PRO A 378 16.12 28.22 7.47
CA PRO A 378 16.63 28.69 6.19
C PRO A 378 16.02 30.04 5.80
N SER A 379 16.76 30.77 4.95
CA SER A 379 16.30 32.03 4.36
C SER A 379 16.48 31.98 2.84
N ASP A 380 15.51 32.52 2.11
CA ASP A 380 15.57 32.74 0.67
C ASP A 380 15.23 34.20 0.35
N LYS A 381 16.05 34.85 -0.50
CA LYS A 381 15.86 36.24 -0.96
C LYS A 381 15.58 37.23 0.17
N GLY A 382 16.28 37.10 1.30
CA GLY A 382 16.14 37.98 2.46
C GLY A 382 14.96 37.68 3.38
N LYS A 383 14.09 36.74 3.03
CA LYS A 383 13.01 36.24 3.90
C LYS A 383 13.45 34.96 4.60
N ARG A 384 13.27 34.90 5.91
CA ARG A 384 13.60 33.73 6.73
C ARG A 384 12.33 32.94 7.04
N LEU A 385 12.44 31.59 7.00
CA LEU A 385 11.39 30.71 7.51
C LEU A 385 11.16 30.97 9.00
N ARG A 386 9.93 31.23 9.37
CA ARG A 386 9.48 31.32 10.78
C ARG A 386 8.56 30.15 11.04
N ILE A 387 8.87 29.36 12.05
CA ILE A 387 7.99 28.30 12.57
C ILE A 387 7.42 28.80 13.87
N TYR A 388 6.11 29.03 13.92
CA TYR A 388 5.44 29.61 15.06
C TYR A 388 5.18 28.59 16.15
N TYR A 389 4.71 27.40 15.77
CA TYR A 389 4.54 26.26 16.66
C TYR A 389 4.30 24.97 15.86
N ILE A 390 4.38 23.84 16.57
CA ILE A 390 4.15 22.51 16.05
C ILE A 390 3.17 21.77 16.97
N THR A 391 2.31 20.94 16.38
CA THR A 391 1.40 20.06 17.13
C THR A 391 1.24 18.73 16.45
N GLN A 392 1.06 17.66 17.21
CA GLN A 392 0.72 16.35 16.67
C GLN A 392 -0.79 16.22 16.48
N VAL A 393 -1.25 16.00 15.25
CA VAL A 393 -2.67 15.90 14.90
C VAL A 393 -3.16 14.47 14.78
N SER A 394 -2.26 13.52 14.45
CA SER A 394 -2.60 12.11 14.25
C SER A 394 -1.50 11.19 14.78
N VAL A 395 -1.89 9.94 15.03
CA VAL A 395 -1.04 8.77 15.25
C VAL A 395 -1.34 7.76 14.12
N LYS A 396 -0.44 6.80 13.90
CA LYS A 396 -0.59 5.73 12.89
C LYS A 396 -0.89 6.24 11.45
N PRO A 397 0.01 7.05 10.82
CA PRO A 397 1.34 7.46 11.27
C PRO A 397 1.33 8.72 12.13
N PRO A 398 2.37 8.92 12.97
CA PRO A 398 2.60 10.18 13.67
C PRO A 398 2.68 11.34 12.69
N THR A 399 1.70 12.25 12.77
CA THR A 399 1.58 13.38 11.85
C THR A 399 1.62 14.70 12.64
N PHE A 400 2.53 15.58 12.24
CA PHE A 400 2.77 16.86 12.88
C PHE A 400 2.40 18.00 11.95
N VAL A 401 1.65 18.97 12.44
CA VAL A 401 1.36 20.23 11.74
C VAL A 401 2.30 21.30 12.24
N MET A 402 3.09 21.87 11.35
CA MET A 402 3.90 23.04 11.58
C MET A 402 3.22 24.28 11.05
N PHE A 403 3.02 25.31 11.90
CA PHE A 403 2.51 26.59 11.50
C PHE A 403 3.66 27.52 11.17
N ILE A 404 3.72 27.98 9.91
CA ILE A 404 4.83 28.72 9.33
C ILE A 404 4.36 29.99 8.65
N ASN A 405 5.29 30.90 8.35
CA ASN A 405 4.99 32.12 7.61
C ASN A 405 4.78 31.89 6.10
N GLU A 406 5.60 31.05 5.44
CA GLU A 406 5.55 30.86 3.99
C GLU A 406 6.07 29.46 3.62
N LYS A 407 5.27 28.64 2.91
CA LYS A 407 5.62 27.27 2.52
C LYS A 407 6.84 27.20 1.61
N LYS A 408 7.01 28.19 0.73
CA LYS A 408 8.15 28.24 -0.20
C LYS A 408 9.52 28.31 0.47
N LEU A 409 9.57 28.73 1.74
CA LEU A 409 10.79 28.80 2.54
C LEU A 409 11.14 27.48 3.22
N THR A 410 10.26 26.49 3.19
CA THR A 410 10.55 25.16 3.73
C THR A 410 11.55 24.44 2.84
N HIS A 411 12.61 23.92 3.45
CA HIS A 411 13.62 23.15 2.75
C HIS A 411 13.71 21.75 3.35
N PHE A 412 13.73 20.74 2.50
CA PHE A 412 13.80 19.32 2.92
C PHE A 412 14.86 19.06 3.99
N SER A 413 16.06 19.64 3.85
CA SER A 413 17.15 19.43 4.83
C SER A 413 16.82 19.96 6.23
N TYR A 414 15.99 21.04 6.30
CA TYR A 414 15.58 21.59 7.58
C TYR A 414 14.45 20.78 8.21
N THR A 415 13.50 20.32 7.41
CA THR A 415 12.47 19.37 7.84
C THR A 415 13.11 18.14 8.44
N ARG A 416 14.08 17.55 7.74
CA ARG A 416 14.82 16.37 8.22
C ARG A 416 15.60 16.64 9.50
N TYR A 417 16.12 17.84 9.66
CA TYR A 417 16.77 18.25 10.91
C TYR A 417 15.80 18.28 12.08
N ILE A 418 14.63 18.89 11.93
CA ILE A 418 13.58 18.91 12.95
C ILE A 418 13.08 17.50 13.26
N GLU A 419 12.86 16.68 12.22
CA GLU A 419 12.50 15.27 12.38
C GLU A 419 13.51 14.53 13.25
N ASN A 420 14.81 14.72 12.99
CA ASN A 420 15.86 14.08 13.76
C ASN A 420 15.85 14.53 15.23
N GLN A 421 15.57 15.79 15.54
CA GLN A 421 15.43 16.29 16.91
C GLN A 421 14.26 15.60 17.63
N ILE A 422 13.09 15.52 16.97
CA ILE A 422 11.91 14.82 17.48
C ILE A 422 12.23 13.34 17.73
N ARG A 423 12.89 12.66 16.80
CA ARG A 423 13.29 11.25 16.94
C ARG A 423 14.30 11.04 18.06
N THR A 424 15.25 11.94 18.23
CA THR A 424 16.27 11.84 19.29
C THR A 424 15.62 11.91 20.67
N THR A 425 14.60 12.73 20.82
CA THR A 425 13.93 12.94 22.12
C THR A 425 12.87 11.89 22.42
N PHE A 426 12.02 11.56 21.43
CA PHE A 426 10.83 10.70 21.65
C PHE A 426 11.00 9.27 21.13
N GLY A 427 12.04 9.00 20.32
CA GLY A 427 12.25 7.69 19.70
C GLY A 427 11.61 7.61 18.31
N PHE A 428 10.34 7.26 18.21
CA PHE A 428 9.63 6.98 16.94
C PHE A 428 10.40 6.00 16.04
N ARG A 429 11.03 4.99 16.65
CA ARG A 429 11.74 3.94 15.92
C ARG A 429 10.77 3.07 15.14
N GLY A 430 11.15 2.68 13.93
CA GLY A 430 10.33 1.84 13.07
C GLY A 430 9.11 2.53 12.46
N THR A 431 8.82 3.80 12.76
CA THR A 431 7.66 4.50 12.21
C THR A 431 8.06 5.77 11.45
N PRO A 432 7.48 6.04 10.27
CA PRO A 432 7.65 7.31 9.58
C PRO A 432 6.99 8.45 10.34
N ILE A 433 7.48 9.67 10.14
CA ILE A 433 6.89 10.90 10.67
C ILE A 433 6.45 11.75 9.49
N HIS A 434 5.20 12.20 9.51
CA HIS A 434 4.66 13.08 8.49
C HIS A 434 4.59 14.51 9.00
N PHE A 435 4.97 15.47 8.12
CA PHE A 435 4.87 16.90 8.41
C PHE A 435 3.92 17.58 7.44
N ILE A 436 2.96 18.33 8.01
CA ILE A 436 2.03 19.17 7.27
C ILE A 436 2.35 20.61 7.59
N TYR A 437 2.56 21.43 6.56
CA TYR A 437 2.84 22.85 6.72
C TYR A 437 1.58 23.67 6.51
N ARG A 438 1.21 24.50 7.49
CA ARG A 438 0.13 25.47 7.38
C ARG A 438 0.66 26.90 7.49
N GLU A 439 0.35 27.69 6.50
CA GLU A 439 0.70 29.12 6.51
C GLU A 439 -0.21 29.88 7.46
N ARG A 440 0.38 30.65 8.35
CA ARG A 440 -0.32 31.62 9.18
C ARG A 440 -0.09 33.01 8.57
N LYS A 441 -1.15 33.60 7.99
CA LYS A 441 -1.12 35.01 7.57
C LYS A 441 -0.94 35.86 8.82
N GLU A 442 0.12 36.66 8.88
CA GLU A 442 0.21 37.74 9.85
C GLU A 442 -0.95 38.71 9.54
N LYS A 443 -1.81 38.97 10.54
CA LYS A 443 -2.83 40.01 10.44
C LYS A 443 -2.19 41.36 10.55
#